data_8c2b85ec8d3a9c06a3f002c7acb4155f
#
_entry.id   8c2b85ec8d3a9c06a3f002c7acb4155f
#
_cell.length_a   1.000
_cell.length_b   1.000
_cell.length_c   1.000
_cell.angle_alpha   90.00
_cell.angle_beta   90.00
_cell.angle_gamma   90.00
#
_symmetry.space_group_name_H-M   'P 1'
#
loop_
_entity.id
_entity.type
_entity.pdbx_description
1 polymer ?
#
loop_
_entity_poly.entity_id
_entity_poly.type
_entity_poly.pdbx_seq_one_letter_code
_entity_poly.pdbx_strand_id
1 'polypeptide(L)'
;MKKFFLIIFAAILFLPLGRLEAGHLEDIAARGTIRIGTTGDYIPMSYLNPATGEYEGIDAELSKIIADSLGVKIEYVPTTWPTLSADMLAGKFDIALCGISRNFARAKIMAMSDAYGEGLFGKTILCRKSDAKKFKTLADLNKPNIRVMINPGGTNEKFARANLPNAKLIVHESNADIPIQIAEGKADIMITETVEAVSWIKREPRLAAPLFDKPFTRHSCGILLQKGDQEFLNYINFVLAELRMDGTLEKLEIKYLGRKPNASK
;
A
#
# COMPACT_ATOMS: atom_id res chain seq x y z
N MET A 1 46.47 72.16 -9.03
CA MET A 1 46.19 71.08 -8.11
C MET A 1 44.78 70.64 -8.38
N LYS A 2 44.60 69.55 -9.16
CA LYS A 2 43.23 68.95 -9.49
C LYS A 2 42.96 67.81 -8.48
N LYS A 3 41.93 67.96 -7.67
CA LYS A 3 41.46 66.91 -6.73
C LYS A 3 40.59 65.92 -7.51
N PHE A 4 41.03 64.68 -7.64
CA PHE A 4 40.25 63.57 -8.14
C PHE A 4 39.39 63.01 -6.99
N PHE A 5 38.06 63.10 -7.15
CA PHE A 5 37.10 62.44 -6.27
C PHE A 5 36.84 61.00 -6.82
N LEU A 6 37.24 59.99 -6.07
CA LEU A 6 36.96 58.63 -6.40
C LEU A 6 35.59 58.22 -5.81
N ILE A 7 34.58 58.07 -6.66
CA ILE A 7 33.25 57.58 -6.25
C ILE A 7 33.32 56.06 -6.31
N ILE A 8 33.32 55.41 -5.13
CA ILE A 8 33.17 53.95 -5.01
C ILE A 8 31.70 53.63 -5.11
N PHE A 9 31.30 53.04 -6.24
CA PHE A 9 29.98 52.51 -6.46
C PHE A 9 29.91 51.10 -5.79
N ALA A 10 29.29 51.00 -4.60
CA ALA A 10 29.05 49.70 -3.97
C ALA A 10 27.86 49.00 -4.71
N ALA A 11 28.20 48.05 -5.56
CA ALA A 11 27.20 47.17 -6.17
C ALA A 11 26.66 46.20 -5.10
N ILE A 12 25.51 46.48 -4.56
CA ILE A 12 24.75 45.55 -3.71
C ILE A 12 24.31 44.40 -4.61
N LEU A 13 24.98 43.27 -4.56
CA LEU A 13 24.50 42.03 -5.16
C LEU A 13 23.18 41.58 -4.44
N PHE A 14 22.06 41.89 -5.05
CA PHE A 14 20.83 41.21 -4.71
C PHE A 14 20.93 39.76 -5.16
N LEU A 15 21.42 38.89 -4.29
CA LEU A 15 21.22 37.46 -4.42
C LEU A 15 19.71 37.22 -4.24
N PRO A 16 19.02 36.61 -5.21
CA PRO A 16 17.66 36.20 -4.95
C PRO A 16 17.72 35.21 -3.78
N LEU A 17 17.12 35.56 -2.64
CA LEU A 17 16.79 34.55 -1.63
C LEU A 17 15.89 33.55 -2.36
N GLY A 18 16.47 32.39 -2.69
CA GLY A 18 15.69 31.27 -3.16
C GLY A 18 14.54 31.10 -2.16
N ARG A 19 13.29 31.15 -2.62
CA ARG A 19 12.17 30.69 -1.84
C ARG A 19 12.57 29.28 -1.41
N LEU A 20 12.79 29.05 -0.12
CA LEU A 20 12.66 27.70 0.41
C LEU A 20 11.25 27.26 -0.01
N GLU A 21 11.17 26.32 -0.94
CA GLU A 21 9.89 25.68 -1.19
C GLU A 21 9.44 25.09 0.14
N ALA A 22 8.25 25.49 0.60
CA ALA A 22 7.66 24.91 1.79
C ALA A 22 7.61 23.39 1.57
N GLY A 23 8.02 22.61 2.58
CA GLY A 23 7.95 21.15 2.50
C GLY A 23 6.49 20.70 2.56
N HIS A 24 6.25 19.43 2.27
CA HIS A 24 4.89 18.88 2.34
C HIS A 24 4.26 19.03 3.73
N LEU A 25 5.06 19.00 4.82
CA LEU A 25 4.56 19.19 6.19
C LEU A 25 3.93 20.57 6.38
N GLU A 26 4.59 21.63 5.92
CA GLU A 26 4.11 23.00 6.00
C GLU A 26 2.87 23.19 5.11
N ASP A 27 2.87 22.62 3.92
CA ASP A 27 1.75 22.70 2.99
C ASP A 27 0.51 21.97 3.53
N ILE A 28 0.68 20.79 4.14
CA ILE A 28 -0.37 20.01 4.79
C ILE A 28 -0.93 20.79 5.99
N ALA A 29 -0.06 21.36 6.84
CA ALA A 29 -0.45 22.15 7.99
C ALA A 29 -1.21 23.41 7.58
N ALA A 30 -0.71 24.15 6.58
CA ALA A 30 -1.36 25.36 6.07
C ALA A 30 -2.74 25.07 5.43
N ARG A 31 -2.87 23.94 4.74
CA ARG A 31 -4.13 23.47 4.14
C ARG A 31 -5.10 22.91 5.19
N GLY A 32 -4.61 22.46 6.35
CA GLY A 32 -5.39 21.80 7.41
C GLY A 32 -5.93 20.42 7.00
N THR A 33 -5.36 19.81 5.98
CA THR A 33 -5.83 18.54 5.41
C THR A 33 -4.68 17.75 4.82
N ILE A 34 -4.61 16.45 5.12
CA ILE A 34 -3.73 15.49 4.45
C ILE A 34 -4.53 14.69 3.41
N ARG A 35 -4.05 14.66 2.16
CA ARG A 35 -4.65 13.88 1.08
C ARG A 35 -4.05 12.49 1.06
N ILE A 36 -4.89 11.47 1.16
CA ILE A 36 -4.46 10.07 1.26
C ILE A 36 -5.01 9.26 0.09
N GLY A 37 -4.10 8.82 -0.79
CA GLY A 37 -4.42 7.93 -1.90
C GLY A 37 -4.71 6.51 -1.40
N THR A 38 -5.86 5.96 -1.79
CA THR A 38 -6.24 4.60 -1.41
C THR A 38 -7.12 3.93 -2.46
N THR A 39 -7.00 2.60 -2.61
CA THR A 39 -7.79 1.85 -3.60
C THR A 39 -9.15 1.42 -3.07
N GLY A 40 -9.29 1.25 -1.76
CA GLY A 40 -10.55 0.88 -1.12
C GLY A 40 -11.07 -0.52 -1.46
N ASP A 41 -10.26 -1.37 -2.05
CA ASP A 41 -10.63 -2.71 -2.53
C ASP A 41 -9.81 -3.85 -1.91
N TYR A 42 -9.04 -3.57 -0.84
CA TYR A 42 -8.07 -4.51 -0.30
C TYR A 42 -8.27 -4.77 1.21
N ILE A 43 -9.11 -5.77 1.52
CA ILE A 43 -9.38 -6.23 2.90
C ILE A 43 -8.17 -7.05 3.41
N PRO A 44 -7.68 -6.82 4.63
CA PRO A 44 -8.16 -5.91 5.69
C PRO A 44 -7.39 -4.60 5.76
N MET A 45 -6.67 -4.21 4.72
CA MET A 45 -5.80 -3.04 4.73
C MET A 45 -6.59 -1.75 4.52
N SER A 46 -7.28 -1.64 3.38
CA SER A 46 -8.13 -0.51 3.04
C SER A 46 -9.33 -1.00 2.23
N TYR A 47 -10.51 -0.80 2.77
CA TYR A 47 -11.77 -1.21 2.16
C TYR A 47 -12.80 -0.09 2.28
N LEU A 48 -13.35 0.34 1.15
CA LEU A 48 -14.47 1.26 1.13
C LEU A 48 -15.75 0.48 1.37
N ASN A 49 -16.33 0.66 2.55
CA ASN A 49 -17.57 -0.04 2.92
C ASN A 49 -18.74 0.55 2.11
N PRO A 50 -19.38 -0.21 1.23
CA PRO A 50 -20.45 0.33 0.38
C PRO A 50 -21.73 0.70 1.17
N ALA A 51 -21.90 0.17 2.39
CA ALA A 51 -23.06 0.48 3.21
C ALA A 51 -22.91 1.80 3.98
N THR A 52 -21.68 2.17 4.37
CA THR A 52 -21.41 3.38 5.16
C THR A 52 -20.73 4.49 4.34
N GLY A 53 -20.09 4.16 3.23
CA GLY A 53 -19.23 5.07 2.46
C GLY A 53 -17.91 5.39 3.16
N GLU A 54 -17.54 4.68 4.23
CA GLU A 54 -16.33 4.92 4.99
C GLU A 54 -15.22 3.93 4.62
N TYR A 55 -13.97 4.40 4.73
CA TYR A 55 -12.80 3.53 4.61
C TYR A 55 -12.54 2.82 5.94
N GLU A 56 -12.37 1.51 5.87
CA GLU A 56 -12.11 0.62 6.99
C GLU A 56 -10.82 -0.18 6.76
N GLY A 57 -10.18 -0.63 7.85
CA GLY A 57 -9.01 -1.49 7.79
C GLY A 57 -7.80 -0.92 8.52
N ILE A 58 -6.70 -1.67 8.48
CA ILE A 58 -5.45 -1.30 9.16
C ILE A 58 -4.94 0.05 8.65
N ASP A 59 -4.92 0.24 7.34
CA ASP A 59 -4.42 1.47 6.72
C ASP A 59 -5.37 2.66 6.91
N ALA A 60 -6.67 2.41 6.99
CA ALA A 60 -7.63 3.44 7.32
C ALA A 60 -7.46 3.95 8.78
N GLU A 61 -7.21 3.04 9.73
CA GLU A 61 -6.89 3.42 11.12
C GLU A 61 -5.54 4.15 11.20
N LEU A 62 -4.52 3.64 10.51
CA LEU A 62 -3.20 4.27 10.46
C LEU A 62 -3.27 5.67 9.83
N SER A 63 -4.12 5.85 8.83
CA SER A 63 -4.40 7.17 8.22
C SER A 63 -4.95 8.16 9.24
N LYS A 64 -5.88 7.72 10.10
CA LYS A 64 -6.43 8.56 11.17
C LYS A 64 -5.36 8.97 12.18
N ILE A 65 -4.53 8.01 12.61
CA ILE A 65 -3.44 8.31 13.55
C ILE A 65 -2.44 9.31 12.97
N ILE A 66 -2.05 9.16 11.69
CA ILE A 66 -1.16 10.11 11.02
C ILE A 66 -1.79 11.50 10.93
N ALA A 67 -3.05 11.61 10.53
CA ALA A 67 -3.75 12.89 10.46
C ALA A 67 -3.87 13.57 11.83
N ASP A 68 -4.22 12.81 12.86
CA ASP A 68 -4.30 13.28 14.24
C ASP A 68 -2.95 13.78 14.74
N SER A 69 -1.84 13.08 14.42
CA SER A 69 -0.49 13.49 14.81
C SER A 69 -0.05 14.81 14.15
N LEU A 70 -0.62 15.12 12.98
CA LEU A 70 -0.41 16.38 12.26
C LEU A 70 -1.41 17.48 12.67
N GLY A 71 -2.45 17.14 13.42
CA GLY A 71 -3.55 18.07 13.77
C GLY A 71 -4.40 18.49 12.58
N VAL A 72 -4.56 17.63 11.56
CA VAL A 72 -5.26 17.95 10.32
C VAL A 72 -6.38 16.95 10.03
N LYS A 73 -7.26 17.30 9.08
CA LYS A 73 -8.31 16.42 8.56
C LYS A 73 -7.78 15.47 7.47
N ILE A 74 -8.47 14.37 7.24
CA ILE A 74 -8.21 13.48 6.11
C ILE A 74 -9.10 13.85 4.93
N GLU A 75 -8.48 13.86 3.75
CA GLU A 75 -9.15 13.80 2.46
C GLU A 75 -8.71 12.50 1.77
N TYR A 76 -9.60 11.51 1.67
CA TYR A 76 -9.31 10.32 0.90
C TYR A 76 -9.46 10.59 -0.60
N VAL A 77 -8.40 10.29 -1.35
CA VAL A 77 -8.34 10.42 -2.82
C VAL A 77 -8.40 9.02 -3.43
N PRO A 78 -9.52 8.63 -4.04
CA PRO A 78 -9.62 7.33 -4.70
C PRO A 78 -8.58 7.18 -5.81
N THR A 79 -7.92 6.03 -5.83
CA THR A 79 -7.01 5.62 -6.91
C THR A 79 -7.23 4.15 -7.25
N THR A 80 -6.50 3.62 -8.21
CA THR A 80 -6.56 2.21 -8.62
C THR A 80 -5.16 1.60 -8.63
N TRP A 81 -5.05 0.28 -8.55
CA TRP A 81 -3.75 -0.38 -8.62
C TRP A 81 -2.95 -0.03 -9.89
N PRO A 82 -3.59 0.07 -11.09
CA PRO A 82 -2.91 0.53 -12.31
C PRO A 82 -2.40 1.97 -12.23
N THR A 83 -3.16 2.88 -11.62
CA THR A 83 -2.85 4.32 -11.64
C THR A 83 -2.11 4.82 -10.42
N LEU A 84 -2.06 4.06 -9.32
CA LEU A 84 -1.47 4.44 -8.03
C LEU A 84 -0.12 5.15 -8.14
N SER A 85 0.79 4.58 -8.94
CA SER A 85 2.14 5.16 -9.09
C SER A 85 2.12 6.45 -9.89
N ALA A 86 1.32 6.52 -10.95
CA ALA A 86 1.17 7.72 -11.78
C ALA A 86 0.46 8.84 -11.00
N ASP A 87 -0.56 8.50 -10.22
CA ASP A 87 -1.30 9.44 -9.39
C ASP A 87 -0.42 10.04 -8.28
N MET A 88 0.44 9.22 -7.65
CA MET A 88 1.45 9.69 -6.68
C MET A 88 2.44 10.65 -7.34
N LEU A 89 3.00 10.28 -8.50
CA LEU A 89 3.97 11.13 -9.22
C LEU A 89 3.34 12.44 -9.71
N ALA A 90 2.04 12.44 -9.98
CA ALA A 90 1.28 13.63 -10.36
C ALA A 90 0.87 14.50 -9.16
N GLY A 91 1.20 14.12 -7.92
CA GLY A 91 0.87 14.87 -6.71
C GLY A 91 -0.62 14.94 -6.37
N LYS A 92 -1.40 13.93 -6.81
CA LYS A 92 -2.84 13.90 -6.51
C LYS A 92 -3.13 13.72 -5.02
N PHE A 93 -2.22 13.11 -4.29
CA PHE A 93 -2.27 12.91 -2.84
C PHE A 93 -0.88 13.04 -2.23
N ASP A 94 -0.83 13.30 -0.94
CA ASP A 94 0.41 13.56 -0.22
C ASP A 94 1.11 12.24 0.17
N ILE A 95 0.32 11.25 0.58
CA ILE A 95 0.77 9.87 0.85
C ILE A 95 -0.24 8.87 0.29
N ALA A 96 0.17 7.59 0.15
CA ALA A 96 -0.78 6.53 -0.15
C ALA A 96 -0.64 5.35 0.81
N LEU A 97 -1.81 4.87 1.30
CA LEU A 97 -1.97 3.72 2.19
C LEU A 97 -3.11 2.83 1.66
N CYS A 98 -2.76 1.63 1.24
CA CYS A 98 -3.71 0.58 0.84
C CYS A 98 -3.03 -0.80 0.78
N GLY A 99 -2.17 -1.15 1.77
CA GLY A 99 -1.42 -2.40 1.75
C GLY A 99 -0.36 -2.44 0.66
N ILE A 100 0.36 -1.34 0.47
CA ILE A 100 1.31 -1.18 -0.64
C ILE A 100 2.58 -1.97 -0.37
N SER A 101 2.77 -3.08 -1.10
CA SER A 101 3.99 -3.89 -0.98
C SER A 101 5.24 -3.08 -1.28
N ARG A 102 6.23 -3.14 -0.38
CA ARG A 102 7.56 -2.58 -0.60
C ARG A 102 8.30 -3.43 -1.63
N ASN A 103 8.85 -2.78 -2.65
CA ASN A 103 9.67 -3.44 -3.66
C ASN A 103 10.62 -2.46 -4.35
N PHE A 104 11.68 -2.99 -4.96
CA PHE A 104 12.73 -2.20 -5.59
C PHE A 104 12.23 -1.33 -6.75
N ALA A 105 11.23 -1.79 -7.50
CA ALA A 105 10.70 -1.02 -8.63
C ALA A 105 10.01 0.27 -8.15
N ARG A 106 9.21 0.18 -7.09
CA ARG A 106 8.58 1.36 -6.46
C ARG A 106 9.62 2.26 -5.82
N ALA A 107 10.55 1.70 -5.03
CA ALA A 107 11.59 2.46 -4.34
C ALA A 107 12.54 3.20 -5.32
N LYS A 108 12.67 2.71 -6.57
CA LYS A 108 13.46 3.38 -7.60
C LYS A 108 12.85 4.71 -8.04
N ILE A 109 11.54 4.85 -8.06
CA ILE A 109 10.84 6.02 -8.62
C ILE A 109 10.10 6.86 -7.56
N MET A 110 9.80 6.30 -6.39
CA MET A 110 9.08 6.96 -5.30
C MET A 110 9.80 6.74 -3.98
N ALA A 111 9.48 7.52 -2.95
CA ALA A 111 9.87 7.23 -1.58
C ALA A 111 8.89 6.22 -0.96
N MET A 112 9.41 5.38 -0.08
CA MET A 112 8.60 4.46 0.71
C MET A 112 9.05 4.53 2.16
N SER A 113 8.09 4.59 3.08
CA SER A 113 8.36 4.58 4.51
C SER A 113 9.09 3.32 4.96
N ASP A 114 9.51 3.29 6.19
CA ASP A 114 9.87 2.07 6.90
C ASP A 114 8.74 1.06 6.82
N ALA A 115 9.11 -0.22 7.00
CA ALA A 115 8.17 -1.33 6.87
C ALA A 115 7.14 -1.32 8.01
N TYR A 116 5.91 -1.72 7.70
CA TYR A 116 4.94 -2.19 8.69
C TYR A 116 4.32 -3.50 8.20
N GLY A 117 3.64 -4.24 9.11
CA GLY A 117 3.09 -5.54 8.81
C GLY A 117 4.16 -6.61 8.51
N GLU A 118 5.31 -6.54 9.16
CA GLU A 118 6.41 -7.48 8.95
C GLU A 118 5.99 -8.90 9.29
N GLY A 119 6.33 -9.84 8.40
CA GLY A 119 5.95 -11.25 8.55
C GLY A 119 4.49 -11.59 8.26
N LEU A 120 3.65 -10.59 7.96
CA LEU A 120 2.24 -10.79 7.64
C LEU A 120 1.99 -11.01 6.15
N PHE A 121 2.87 -10.50 5.27
CA PHE A 121 2.65 -10.48 3.84
C PHE A 121 3.49 -11.52 3.11
N GLY A 122 2.85 -12.18 2.17
CA GLY A 122 3.46 -13.09 1.22
C GLY A 122 2.45 -13.59 0.22
N LYS A 123 2.88 -13.82 -1.02
CA LYS A 123 2.00 -14.35 -2.06
C LYS A 123 1.52 -15.74 -1.69
N THR A 124 0.21 -15.90 -1.75
CA THR A 124 -0.49 -17.17 -1.52
C THR A 124 -1.65 -17.29 -2.49
N ILE A 125 -2.48 -18.30 -2.31
CA ILE A 125 -3.71 -18.48 -3.09
C ILE A 125 -4.95 -18.43 -2.20
N LEU A 126 -6.03 -17.99 -2.80
CA LEU A 126 -7.38 -18.20 -2.34
C LEU A 126 -8.10 -19.10 -3.35
N CYS A 127 -8.77 -20.14 -2.88
CA CYS A 127 -9.49 -21.09 -3.71
C CYS A 127 -10.77 -21.57 -3.01
N ARG A 128 -11.63 -22.32 -3.72
CA ARG A 128 -12.75 -23.01 -3.04
C ARG A 128 -12.23 -24.04 -2.04
N LYS A 129 -12.91 -24.16 -0.93
CA LYS A 129 -12.61 -25.14 0.12
C LYS A 129 -12.60 -26.59 -0.40
N SER A 130 -13.50 -26.90 -1.33
CA SER A 130 -13.56 -28.21 -2.01
C SER A 130 -12.31 -28.54 -2.83
N ASP A 131 -11.60 -27.51 -3.31
CA ASP A 131 -10.44 -27.65 -4.19
C ASP A 131 -9.10 -27.53 -3.45
N ALA A 132 -9.10 -27.16 -2.17
CA ALA A 132 -7.90 -26.85 -1.38
C ALA A 132 -6.83 -27.95 -1.44
N LYS A 133 -7.24 -29.22 -1.46
CA LYS A 133 -6.30 -30.37 -1.50
C LYS A 133 -5.58 -30.53 -2.84
N LYS A 134 -6.09 -29.88 -3.92
CA LYS A 134 -5.50 -29.95 -5.27
C LYS A 134 -4.28 -29.03 -5.46
N PHE A 135 -4.17 -27.99 -4.62
CA PHE A 135 -3.20 -26.91 -4.79
C PHE A 135 -2.19 -26.89 -3.65
N LYS A 136 -0.99 -27.45 -3.91
CA LYS A 136 0.09 -27.57 -2.93
C LYS A 136 1.36 -26.83 -3.35
N THR A 137 1.53 -26.60 -4.64
CA THR A 137 2.75 -26.02 -5.23
C THR A 137 2.40 -25.11 -6.40
N LEU A 138 3.33 -24.25 -6.83
CA LEU A 138 3.16 -23.46 -8.07
C LEU A 138 2.94 -24.34 -9.30
N ALA A 139 3.53 -25.53 -9.35
CA ALA A 139 3.35 -26.44 -10.47
C ALA A 139 1.90 -26.94 -10.59
N ASP A 140 1.19 -27.09 -9.48
CA ASP A 140 -0.24 -27.44 -9.50
C ASP A 140 -1.11 -26.32 -10.08
N LEU A 141 -0.68 -25.08 -9.94
CA LEU A 141 -1.38 -23.89 -10.40
C LEU A 141 -1.06 -23.55 -11.85
N ASN A 142 0.14 -23.92 -12.33
CA ASN A 142 0.64 -23.56 -13.65
C ASN A 142 0.25 -24.60 -14.72
N LYS A 143 -1.05 -24.82 -14.90
CA LYS A 143 -1.59 -25.80 -15.86
C LYS A 143 -2.65 -25.14 -16.74
N PRO A 144 -2.78 -25.55 -18.02
CA PRO A 144 -3.71 -24.91 -18.97
C PRO A 144 -5.19 -24.95 -18.58
N ASN A 145 -5.57 -25.90 -17.73
CA ASN A 145 -6.94 -26.06 -17.24
C ASN A 145 -7.23 -25.27 -15.95
N ILE A 146 -6.22 -24.59 -15.37
CA ILE A 146 -6.41 -23.77 -14.17
C ILE A 146 -6.73 -22.33 -14.57
N ARG A 147 -7.85 -21.84 -14.04
CA ARG A 147 -8.32 -20.47 -14.23
C ARG A 147 -7.91 -19.64 -13.03
N VAL A 148 -7.06 -18.64 -13.27
CA VAL A 148 -6.52 -17.73 -12.24
C VAL A 148 -7.15 -16.36 -12.45
N MET A 149 -7.95 -15.89 -11.49
CA MET A 149 -8.51 -14.54 -11.55
C MET A 149 -7.56 -13.55 -10.90
N ILE A 150 -7.33 -12.44 -11.57
CA ILE A 150 -6.38 -11.39 -11.18
C ILE A 150 -7.01 -10.01 -11.35
N ASN A 151 -6.72 -9.08 -10.45
CA ASN A 151 -6.98 -7.67 -10.68
C ASN A 151 -5.77 -7.02 -11.35
N PRO A 152 -5.95 -6.04 -12.26
CA PRO A 152 -4.85 -5.44 -13.02
C PRO A 152 -4.01 -4.49 -12.15
N GLY A 153 -2.74 -4.29 -12.55
CA GLY A 153 -1.83 -3.25 -12.08
C GLY A 153 -1.06 -3.56 -10.79
N GLY A 154 -1.51 -4.54 -9.99
CA GLY A 154 -0.90 -4.88 -8.71
C GLY A 154 0.28 -5.85 -8.78
N THR A 155 0.88 -6.13 -7.62
CA THR A 155 1.95 -7.12 -7.49
C THR A 155 1.43 -8.56 -7.61
N ASN A 156 0.13 -8.79 -7.38
CA ASN A 156 -0.53 -10.09 -7.56
C ASN A 156 -0.57 -10.48 -9.04
N GLU A 157 -0.98 -9.55 -9.91
CA GLU A 157 -0.95 -9.77 -11.36
C GLU A 157 0.49 -10.06 -11.85
N LYS A 158 1.45 -9.22 -11.44
CA LYS A 158 2.87 -9.41 -11.83
C LYS A 158 3.38 -10.79 -11.42
N PHE A 159 3.05 -11.23 -10.21
CA PHE A 159 3.41 -12.56 -9.73
C PHE A 159 2.76 -13.67 -10.56
N ALA A 160 1.44 -13.57 -10.81
CA ALA A 160 0.71 -14.56 -11.59
C ALA A 160 1.28 -14.69 -13.01
N ARG A 161 1.50 -13.59 -13.72
CA ARG A 161 2.07 -13.60 -15.07
C ARG A 161 3.48 -14.18 -15.14
N ALA A 162 4.31 -13.89 -14.13
CA ALA A 162 5.70 -14.39 -14.09
C ALA A 162 5.80 -15.88 -13.74
N ASN A 163 4.90 -16.40 -12.89
CA ASN A 163 5.04 -17.74 -12.31
C ASN A 163 4.02 -18.75 -12.84
N LEU A 164 2.96 -18.30 -13.50
CA LEU A 164 1.87 -19.14 -14.01
C LEU A 164 1.63 -18.93 -15.51
N PRO A 165 2.68 -18.99 -16.37
CA PRO A 165 2.54 -18.69 -17.80
C PRO A 165 1.65 -19.66 -18.56
N ASN A 166 1.42 -20.88 -18.04
CA ASN A 166 0.58 -21.88 -18.67
C ASN A 166 -0.87 -21.84 -18.19
N ALA A 167 -1.16 -21.14 -17.09
CA ALA A 167 -2.51 -21.03 -16.56
C ALA A 167 -3.36 -20.03 -17.36
N LYS A 168 -4.68 -20.20 -17.31
CA LYS A 168 -5.62 -19.27 -17.93
C LYS A 168 -5.87 -18.08 -17.02
N LEU A 169 -5.25 -16.93 -17.31
CA LEU A 169 -5.47 -15.70 -16.55
C LEU A 169 -6.77 -15.03 -16.99
N ILE A 170 -7.60 -14.65 -16.01
CA ILE A 170 -8.87 -13.93 -16.18
C ILE A 170 -8.74 -12.61 -15.43
N VAL A 171 -8.81 -11.50 -16.16
CA VAL A 171 -8.75 -10.16 -15.55
C VAL A 171 -10.12 -9.78 -15.01
N HIS A 172 -10.16 -9.26 -13.78
CA HIS A 172 -11.34 -8.69 -13.13
C HIS A 172 -10.95 -7.40 -12.42
N GLU A 173 -11.65 -6.31 -12.72
CA GLU A 173 -11.23 -4.96 -12.31
C GLU A 173 -11.28 -4.75 -10.78
N SER A 174 -12.31 -5.24 -10.11
CA SER A 174 -12.48 -5.10 -8.66
C SER A 174 -11.77 -6.23 -7.91
N ASN A 175 -10.73 -5.92 -7.15
CA ASN A 175 -10.06 -6.90 -6.30
C ASN A 175 -11.01 -7.47 -5.24
N ALA A 176 -11.86 -6.64 -4.66
CA ALA A 176 -12.80 -7.05 -3.61
C ALA A 176 -13.85 -8.06 -4.09
N ASP A 177 -14.18 -8.12 -5.39
CA ASP A 177 -15.17 -9.05 -5.92
C ASP A 177 -14.58 -10.43 -6.21
N ILE A 178 -13.27 -10.51 -6.50
CA ILE A 178 -12.62 -11.75 -6.94
C ILE A 178 -12.89 -12.93 -5.99
N PRO A 179 -12.78 -12.78 -4.66
CA PRO A 179 -13.03 -13.90 -3.74
C PRO A 179 -14.42 -14.51 -3.88
N ILE A 180 -15.43 -13.69 -4.08
CA ILE A 180 -16.81 -14.16 -4.31
C ILE A 180 -16.91 -14.88 -5.66
N GLN A 181 -16.27 -14.36 -6.71
CA GLN A 181 -16.23 -15.04 -8.02
C GLN A 181 -15.55 -16.42 -7.94
N ILE A 182 -14.49 -16.56 -7.09
CA ILE A 182 -13.86 -17.86 -6.80
C ILE A 182 -14.85 -18.80 -6.09
N ALA A 183 -15.54 -18.31 -5.06
CA ALA A 183 -16.53 -19.09 -4.32
C ALA A 183 -17.67 -19.58 -5.22
N GLU A 184 -18.06 -18.80 -6.21
CA GLU A 184 -19.06 -19.12 -7.21
C GLU A 184 -18.56 -20.01 -8.37
N GLY A 185 -17.27 -20.34 -8.39
CA GLY A 185 -16.69 -21.23 -9.41
C GLY A 185 -16.39 -20.57 -10.76
N LYS A 186 -16.42 -19.24 -10.85
CA LYS A 186 -16.12 -18.50 -12.08
C LYS A 186 -14.61 -18.55 -12.44
N ALA A 187 -13.76 -18.75 -11.44
CA ALA A 187 -12.37 -19.15 -11.60
C ALA A 187 -11.98 -20.18 -10.52
N ASP A 188 -10.77 -20.71 -10.57
CA ASP A 188 -10.34 -21.77 -9.66
C ASP A 188 -9.56 -21.22 -8.49
N ILE A 189 -8.72 -20.22 -8.74
CA ILE A 189 -7.89 -19.56 -7.74
C ILE A 189 -7.77 -18.05 -8.00
N MET A 190 -7.40 -17.33 -6.94
CA MET A 190 -6.85 -15.98 -6.96
C MET A 190 -5.45 -16.02 -6.38
N ILE A 191 -4.48 -15.36 -7.01
CA ILE A 191 -3.22 -15.01 -6.35
C ILE A 191 -3.45 -13.78 -5.49
N THR A 192 -3.15 -13.89 -4.21
CA THR A 192 -3.35 -12.83 -3.22
C THR A 192 -2.26 -12.82 -2.15
N GLU A 193 -2.41 -11.97 -1.15
CA GLU A 193 -1.54 -11.92 0.02
C GLU A 193 -2.11 -12.75 1.18
N THR A 194 -1.23 -13.23 2.05
CA THR A 194 -1.62 -14.02 3.23
C THR A 194 -2.65 -13.30 4.11
N VAL A 195 -2.52 -11.99 4.31
CA VAL A 195 -3.47 -11.20 5.11
C VAL A 195 -4.86 -11.15 4.50
N GLU A 196 -4.95 -10.94 3.18
CA GLU A 196 -6.20 -10.91 2.45
C GLU A 196 -6.86 -12.29 2.45
N ALA A 197 -6.10 -13.33 2.14
CA ALA A 197 -6.58 -14.71 2.14
C ALA A 197 -7.18 -15.11 3.51
N VAL A 198 -6.47 -14.83 4.62
CA VAL A 198 -6.97 -15.11 5.97
C VAL A 198 -8.23 -14.32 6.30
N SER A 199 -8.33 -13.08 5.86
CA SER A 199 -9.51 -12.25 6.07
C SER A 199 -10.73 -12.78 5.30
N TRP A 200 -10.52 -13.22 4.07
CA TRP A 200 -11.59 -13.75 3.22
C TRP A 200 -12.11 -15.11 3.67
N ILE A 201 -11.25 -16.03 4.13
CA ILE A 201 -11.73 -17.34 4.63
C ILE A 201 -12.58 -17.21 5.91
N LYS A 202 -12.46 -16.11 6.65
CA LYS A 202 -13.35 -15.80 7.78
C LYS A 202 -14.70 -15.25 7.33
N ARG A 203 -14.73 -14.50 6.23
CA ARG A 203 -15.92 -13.82 5.68
C ARG A 203 -16.74 -14.73 4.78
N GLU A 204 -16.08 -15.63 4.04
CA GLU A 204 -16.68 -16.53 3.06
C GLU A 204 -16.25 -17.98 3.35
N PRO A 205 -17.07 -18.75 4.08
CA PRO A 205 -16.73 -20.11 4.52
C PRO A 205 -16.53 -21.14 3.39
N ARG A 206 -16.96 -20.84 2.15
CA ARG A 206 -16.71 -21.67 0.97
C ARG A 206 -15.28 -21.59 0.47
N LEU A 207 -14.49 -20.61 0.96
CA LEU A 207 -13.11 -20.39 0.56
C LEU A 207 -12.11 -21.06 1.49
N ALA A 208 -10.90 -21.27 0.98
CA ALA A 208 -9.73 -21.75 1.71
C ALA A 208 -8.45 -21.12 1.18
N ALA A 209 -7.45 -21.02 2.04
CA ALA A 209 -6.10 -20.54 1.71
C ALA A 209 -5.07 -21.62 2.11
N PRO A 210 -4.93 -22.69 1.32
CA PRO A 210 -4.16 -23.89 1.72
C PRO A 210 -2.65 -23.63 1.90
N LEU A 211 -2.14 -22.50 1.41
CA LEU A 211 -0.70 -22.17 1.44
C LEU A 211 -0.41 -20.90 2.23
N PHE A 212 -1.34 -20.44 3.10
CA PHE A 212 -1.17 -19.16 3.80
C PHE A 212 -0.03 -19.18 4.82
N ASP A 213 0.30 -20.34 5.41
CA ASP A 213 1.40 -20.57 6.36
C ASP A 213 2.77 -20.77 5.67
N LYS A 214 2.74 -21.11 4.38
CA LYS A 214 3.91 -21.33 3.53
C LYS A 214 3.79 -20.54 2.23
N PRO A 215 3.76 -19.19 2.30
CA PRO A 215 3.58 -18.37 1.13
C PRO A 215 4.77 -18.48 0.16
N PHE A 216 4.51 -18.23 -1.10
CA PHE A 216 5.52 -18.25 -2.17
C PHE A 216 6.58 -17.17 -2.03
N THR A 217 6.24 -16.06 -1.41
CA THR A 217 7.13 -14.92 -1.16
C THR A 217 6.93 -14.40 0.26
N ARG A 218 7.86 -13.55 0.71
CA ARG A 218 7.70 -12.75 1.93
C ARG A 218 8.09 -11.31 1.64
N HIS A 219 7.34 -10.36 2.15
CA HIS A 219 7.60 -8.93 2.04
C HIS A 219 6.87 -8.17 3.15
N SER A 220 7.04 -6.86 3.16
CA SER A 220 6.35 -5.92 4.04
C SER A 220 5.61 -4.88 3.24
N CYS A 221 4.73 -4.12 3.88
CA CYS A 221 4.13 -2.92 3.32
C CYS A 221 4.86 -1.66 3.76
N GLY A 222 4.60 -0.58 3.08
CA GLY A 222 5.08 0.76 3.41
C GLY A 222 4.13 1.81 2.86
N ILE A 223 4.19 2.97 3.46
CA ILE A 223 3.49 4.17 3.00
C ILE A 223 4.25 4.71 1.80
N LEU A 224 3.53 5.05 0.75
CA LEU A 224 4.11 5.58 -0.48
C LEU A 224 4.09 7.11 -0.45
N LEU A 225 5.20 7.74 -0.83
CA LEU A 225 5.38 9.19 -0.89
C LEU A 225 6.09 9.59 -2.19
N GLN A 226 6.01 10.86 -2.54
CA GLN A 226 6.89 11.42 -3.57
C GLN A 226 8.35 11.40 -3.12
N LYS A 227 9.27 11.33 -4.08
CA LYS A 227 10.70 11.56 -3.79
C LYS A 227 10.99 13.03 -3.60
N GLY A 228 12.07 13.30 -2.85
CA GLY A 228 12.63 14.65 -2.70
C GLY A 228 12.28 15.32 -1.39
N ASP A 229 11.26 14.86 -0.68
CA ASP A 229 10.93 15.34 0.66
C ASP A 229 11.39 14.36 1.75
N GLN A 230 12.65 14.51 2.17
CA GLN A 230 13.21 13.66 3.20
C GLN A 230 12.63 13.98 4.59
N GLU A 231 12.24 15.23 4.81
CA GLU A 231 11.68 15.69 6.08
C GLU A 231 10.34 15.05 6.34
N PHE A 232 9.45 15.07 5.35
CA PHE A 232 8.16 14.40 5.43
C PHE A 232 8.30 12.88 5.56
N LEU A 233 9.21 12.25 4.81
CA LEU A 233 9.50 10.82 4.96
C LEU A 233 9.99 10.48 6.36
N ASN A 234 10.88 11.29 6.94
CA ASN A 234 11.39 11.11 8.29
C ASN A 234 10.27 11.24 9.33
N TYR A 235 9.37 12.21 9.15
CA TYR A 235 8.19 12.34 10.01
C TYR A 235 7.30 11.10 9.98
N ILE A 236 6.96 10.60 8.80
CA ILE A 236 6.16 9.37 8.65
C ILE A 236 6.85 8.17 9.30
N ASN A 237 8.17 8.05 9.14
CA ASN A 237 8.94 6.97 9.77
C ASN A 237 8.98 7.11 11.30
N PHE A 238 9.08 8.34 11.81
CA PHE A 238 9.00 8.61 13.24
C PHE A 238 7.64 8.16 13.80
N VAL A 239 6.53 8.52 13.15
CA VAL A 239 5.20 8.07 13.56
C VAL A 239 5.12 6.53 13.59
N LEU A 240 5.59 5.85 12.55
CA LEU A 240 5.59 4.38 12.51
C LEU A 240 6.46 3.76 13.62
N ALA A 241 7.60 4.38 13.95
CA ALA A 241 8.47 3.92 15.03
C ALA A 241 7.80 4.03 16.41
N GLU A 242 7.15 5.17 16.70
CA GLU A 242 6.40 5.36 17.95
C GLU A 242 5.23 4.38 18.08
N LEU A 243 4.46 4.18 16.99
CA LEU A 243 3.33 3.23 16.99
C LEU A 243 3.79 1.75 17.12
N ARG A 244 5.01 1.45 16.71
CA ARG A 244 5.61 0.14 16.94
C ARG A 244 6.04 0.00 18.39
N MET A 245 6.68 1.02 18.96
CA MET A 245 7.20 1.03 20.32
C MET A 245 6.08 0.92 21.35
N ASP A 246 4.96 1.63 21.17
CA ASP A 246 3.82 1.61 22.09
C ASP A 246 2.86 0.41 21.87
N GLY A 247 3.14 -0.42 20.85
CA GLY A 247 2.37 -1.60 20.49
C GLY A 247 1.07 -1.31 19.73
N THR A 248 0.84 -0.08 19.26
CA THR A 248 -0.36 0.28 18.50
C THR A 248 -0.44 -0.45 17.18
N LEU A 249 0.67 -0.59 16.43
CA LEU A 249 0.70 -1.39 15.20
C LEU A 249 0.31 -2.84 15.47
N GLU A 250 0.85 -3.47 16.52
CA GLU A 250 0.49 -4.84 16.90
C GLU A 250 -1.01 -4.97 17.26
N LYS A 251 -1.56 -4.00 17.98
CA LYS A 251 -3.00 -3.97 18.31
C LYS A 251 -3.88 -3.89 17.08
N LEU A 252 -3.52 -3.07 16.09
CA LEU A 252 -4.23 -2.99 14.81
C LEU A 252 -4.19 -4.31 14.06
N GLU A 253 -3.02 -4.94 13.97
CA GLU A 253 -2.85 -6.24 13.35
C GLU A 253 -3.68 -7.32 14.03
N ILE A 254 -3.68 -7.38 15.37
CA ILE A 254 -4.51 -8.31 16.15
C ILE A 254 -6.00 -8.04 15.89
N LYS A 255 -6.43 -6.77 15.91
CA LYS A 255 -7.82 -6.37 15.68
C LYS A 255 -8.36 -6.90 14.34
N TYR A 256 -7.60 -6.74 13.28
CA TYR A 256 -8.05 -7.08 11.93
C TYR A 256 -7.71 -8.51 11.50
N LEU A 257 -6.61 -9.06 11.95
CA LEU A 257 -6.13 -10.39 11.54
C LEU A 257 -6.45 -11.47 12.59
N GLY A 258 -6.69 -11.08 13.84
CA GLY A 258 -6.96 -12.00 14.95
C GLY A 258 -5.74 -12.83 15.36
N ARG A 259 -4.54 -12.39 15.01
CA ARG A 259 -3.28 -13.04 15.39
C ARG A 259 -2.16 -12.02 15.53
N LYS A 260 -1.18 -12.34 16.38
CA LYS A 260 0.08 -11.62 16.41
C LYS A 260 0.88 -11.87 15.13
N PRO A 261 1.64 -10.89 14.63
CA PRO A 261 2.65 -11.15 13.62
C PRO A 261 3.55 -12.28 14.12
N ASN A 262 3.88 -13.22 13.26
CA ASN A 262 4.90 -14.20 13.61
C ASN A 262 6.21 -13.41 13.77
N ALA A 263 6.66 -13.23 15.01
CA ALA A 263 8.00 -12.78 15.25
C ALA A 263 8.93 -13.69 14.43
N SER A 264 9.65 -13.09 13.50
CA SER A 264 10.67 -13.83 12.75
C SER A 264 11.65 -14.43 13.75
N LYS A 265 11.62 -15.77 13.85
CA LYS A 265 12.68 -16.51 14.51
C LYS A 265 13.95 -16.38 13.71
#